data_3128b8efd2caadcf1630b23ee00c4a4a
#
_entry.id   3128b8efd2caadcf1630b23ee00c4a4a
#
_cell.length_a   1.000
_cell.length_b   1.000
_cell.length_c   1.000
_cell.angle_alpha   90.00
_cell.angle_beta   90.00
_cell.angle_gamma   90.00
#
_symmetry.space_group_name_H-M   'P 1'
#
loop_
_entity.id
_entity.type
_entity.pdbx_description
1 polymer ?
#
loop_
_entity_poly.entity_id
_entity_poly.type
_entity_poly.pdbx_seq_one_letter_code
_entity_poly.pdbx_strand_id
1 'polypeptide(L)'
;MSDNLYKKVVAKNRRASFDYSIEENIEAGIILTGSELKSIREGKVSLADSHAAESAGELYLYNCHIAEYEKANRFNHAPLRPRKLLVHKREMQKIIGKIKLKGYTLIALSLYFNHKNKIKIELGLARGKKQYDKRESIKEDDWKREQGRILRDKK
;
A
#
# COMPACT_ATOMS: atom_id res chain seq x y z
N MET A 1 15.57 9.94 11.44
CA MET A 1 15.92 10.77 10.28
C MET A 1 16.48 9.97 9.12
N SER A 2 17.43 9.12 9.38
CA SER A 2 18.03 8.28 8.34
C SER A 2 17.09 7.23 7.74
N ASP A 3 16.04 6.87 8.45
CA ASP A 3 15.14 5.80 8.07
C ASP A 3 14.34 6.07 6.78
N ASN A 4 14.16 7.34 6.44
CA ASN A 4 13.42 7.74 5.25
C ASN A 4 14.28 7.84 3.99
N LEU A 5 15.60 7.75 4.11
CA LEU A 5 16.53 7.94 3.00
C LEU A 5 16.76 6.68 2.17
N TYR A 6 16.51 5.50 2.73
CA TYR A 6 16.70 4.24 2.02
C TYR A 6 15.46 3.37 2.12
N LYS A 7 14.85 3.14 0.99
CA LYS A 7 13.71 2.23 0.86
C LYS A 7 13.85 1.46 -0.45
N LYS A 8 13.91 0.15 -0.34
CA LYS A 8 13.85 -0.70 -1.52
C LYS A 8 12.40 -1.10 -1.75
N VAL A 9 11.72 -0.39 -2.63
CA VAL A 9 10.30 -0.63 -2.93
C VAL A 9 10.16 -1.91 -3.73
N VAL A 10 9.31 -2.82 -3.24
CA VAL A 10 9.03 -4.10 -3.88
C VAL A 10 7.71 -4.04 -4.65
N ALA A 11 6.71 -3.35 -4.10
CA ALA A 11 5.40 -3.21 -4.74
C ALA A 11 4.84 -1.83 -4.44
N LYS A 12 4.06 -1.30 -5.39
CA LYS A 12 3.44 0.02 -5.27
C LYS A 12 2.02 -0.05 -5.80
N ASN A 13 1.09 0.61 -5.09
CA ASN A 13 -0.29 0.72 -5.53
C ASN A 13 -0.44 1.98 -6.38
N ARG A 14 -0.32 1.82 -7.68
CA ARG A 14 -0.31 2.96 -8.63
C ARG A 14 -1.67 3.64 -8.79
N ARG A 15 -2.76 2.93 -8.51
CA ARG A 15 -4.11 3.51 -8.63
C ARG A 15 -4.59 4.22 -7.38
N ALA A 16 -3.84 4.14 -6.29
CA ALA A 16 -4.27 4.71 -5.01
C ALA A 16 -4.61 6.19 -5.12
N SER A 17 -3.75 6.98 -5.74
CA SER A 17 -3.97 8.42 -5.90
C SER A 17 -5.10 8.76 -6.87
N PHE A 18 -5.45 7.84 -7.77
CA PHE A 18 -6.57 8.03 -8.68
C PHE A 18 -7.92 7.77 -8.00
N ASP A 19 -8.00 6.66 -7.24
CA ASP A 19 -9.26 6.23 -6.62
C ASP A 19 -9.53 6.92 -5.27
N TYR A 20 -8.50 7.41 -4.59
CA TYR A 20 -8.58 7.92 -3.23
C TYR A 20 -7.87 9.26 -3.07
N SER A 21 -8.44 10.09 -2.19
CA SER A 21 -7.77 11.28 -1.68
C SER A 21 -7.02 10.89 -0.42
N ILE A 22 -5.69 10.85 -0.48
CA ILE A 22 -4.84 10.42 0.63
C ILE A 22 -4.49 11.62 1.49
N GLU A 23 -4.88 11.57 2.76
CA GLU A 23 -4.66 12.68 3.68
C GLU A 23 -3.46 12.47 4.62
N GLU A 24 -3.15 11.23 4.94
CA GLU A 24 -2.09 10.92 5.89
C GLU A 24 -1.42 9.60 5.52
N ASN A 25 -0.09 9.56 5.64
CA ASN A 25 0.71 8.36 5.37
C ASN A 25 1.19 7.78 6.70
N ILE A 26 1.12 6.46 6.83
CA ILE A 26 1.47 5.75 8.05
C ILE A 26 2.36 4.57 7.68
N GLU A 27 3.50 4.44 8.36
CA GLU A 27 4.36 3.26 8.21
C GLU A 27 3.96 2.20 9.23
N ALA A 28 3.81 0.96 8.78
CA ALA A 28 3.48 -0.17 9.62
C ALA A 28 4.43 -1.34 9.37
N GLY A 29 4.64 -2.14 10.40
CA GLY A 29 5.25 -3.46 10.23
C GLY A 29 4.21 -4.44 9.75
N ILE A 30 4.65 -5.56 9.21
CA ILE A 30 3.75 -6.62 8.73
C ILE A 30 4.30 -7.98 9.15
N ILE A 31 3.44 -8.83 9.70
CA ILE A 31 3.81 -10.18 10.10
C ILE A 31 3.64 -11.12 8.91
N LEU A 32 4.74 -11.72 8.49
CA LEU A 32 4.79 -12.59 7.32
C LEU A 32 5.34 -13.97 7.68
N THR A 33 4.90 -14.98 6.92
CA THR A 33 5.52 -16.31 6.97
C THR A 33 6.80 -16.32 6.12
N GLY A 34 7.63 -17.36 6.29
CA GLY A 34 8.86 -17.49 5.51
C GLY A 34 8.61 -17.56 4.02
N SER A 35 7.60 -18.32 3.58
CA SER A 35 7.25 -18.43 2.15
C SER A 35 6.75 -17.12 1.57
N GLU A 36 6.00 -16.34 2.34
CA GLU A 36 5.56 -15.00 1.92
C GLU A 36 6.75 -14.07 1.71
N LEU A 37 7.69 -14.07 2.64
CA LEU A 37 8.88 -13.22 2.56
C LEU A 37 9.74 -13.57 1.33
N LYS A 38 9.89 -14.86 1.03
CA LYS A 38 10.63 -15.30 -0.15
C LYS A 38 9.95 -14.86 -1.45
N SER A 39 8.63 -14.97 -1.53
CA SER A 39 7.86 -14.47 -2.69
C SER A 39 7.99 -12.97 -2.86
N ILE A 40 7.96 -12.22 -1.76
CA ILE A 40 8.14 -10.77 -1.79
C ILE A 40 9.52 -10.40 -2.32
N ARG A 41 10.56 -11.12 -1.91
CA ARG A 41 11.93 -10.89 -2.41
C ARG A 41 12.04 -11.14 -3.91
N GLU A 42 11.22 -12.01 -4.47
CA GLU A 42 11.13 -12.25 -5.91
C GLU A 42 10.22 -11.25 -6.62
N GLY A 43 9.63 -10.29 -5.90
CA GLY A 43 8.72 -9.30 -6.47
C GLY A 43 7.34 -9.81 -6.80
N LYS A 44 6.96 -10.99 -6.30
CA LYS A 44 5.68 -11.64 -6.60
C LYS A 44 4.58 -11.22 -5.63
N VAL A 45 4.32 -9.94 -5.55
CA VAL A 45 3.32 -9.34 -4.66
C VAL A 45 2.57 -8.23 -5.39
N SER A 46 1.26 -8.14 -5.13
CA SER A 46 0.42 -7.08 -5.68
C SER A 46 -0.37 -6.41 -4.57
N LEU A 47 -0.32 -5.08 -4.54
CA LEU A 47 -1.09 -4.26 -3.62
C LEU A 47 -2.39 -3.74 -4.21
N ALA A 48 -2.69 -4.07 -5.45
CA ALA A 48 -3.95 -3.67 -6.08
C ALA A 48 -5.12 -4.18 -5.23
N ASP A 49 -6.09 -3.33 -4.95
CA ASP A 49 -7.27 -3.63 -4.14
C ASP A 49 -6.98 -3.98 -2.67
N SER A 50 -5.74 -3.83 -2.21
CA SER A 50 -5.43 -4.10 -0.81
C SER A 50 -5.86 -2.94 0.09
N HIS A 51 -6.32 -3.29 1.28
CA HIS A 51 -6.74 -2.32 2.28
C HIS A 51 -6.48 -2.87 3.67
N ALA A 52 -6.43 -1.98 4.66
CA ALA A 52 -6.29 -2.37 6.05
C ALA A 52 -7.58 -2.10 6.79
N ALA A 53 -7.92 -2.97 7.72
CA ALA A 53 -9.12 -2.82 8.56
C ALA A 53 -8.86 -3.36 9.95
N GLU A 54 -9.64 -2.86 10.90
CA GLU A 54 -9.61 -3.34 12.27
C GLU A 54 -10.38 -4.64 12.41
N SER A 55 -9.80 -5.57 13.16
CA SER A 55 -10.47 -6.77 13.61
C SER A 55 -10.00 -7.09 15.04
N ALA A 56 -10.95 -7.14 15.98
CA ALA A 56 -10.67 -7.43 17.39
C ALA A 56 -9.59 -6.52 18.01
N GLY A 57 -9.63 -5.22 17.69
CA GLY A 57 -8.70 -4.22 18.23
C GLY A 57 -7.34 -4.19 17.58
N GLU A 58 -7.13 -4.93 16.50
CA GLU A 58 -5.88 -4.98 15.77
C GLU A 58 -6.10 -4.67 14.28
N LEU A 59 -5.04 -4.24 13.60
CA LEU A 59 -5.09 -3.96 12.16
C LEU A 59 -4.62 -5.15 11.36
N TYR A 60 -5.35 -5.44 10.29
CA TYR A 60 -5.00 -6.50 9.32
C TYR A 60 -5.02 -5.96 7.91
N LEU A 61 -4.12 -6.47 7.08
CA LEU A 61 -4.07 -6.18 5.67
C LEU A 61 -4.87 -7.26 4.91
N TYR A 62 -5.85 -6.82 4.11
CA TYR A 62 -6.70 -7.68 3.31
C TYR A 62 -6.46 -7.48 1.82
N ASN A 63 -6.71 -8.51 1.05
CA ASN A 63 -6.63 -8.49 -0.42
C ASN A 63 -5.23 -8.14 -0.97
N CYS A 64 -4.19 -8.32 -0.16
CA CYS A 64 -2.82 -8.24 -0.64
C CYS A 64 -2.42 -9.61 -1.18
N HIS A 65 -2.21 -9.69 -2.49
CA HIS A 65 -1.84 -10.94 -3.14
C HIS A 65 -0.33 -11.15 -3.04
N ILE A 66 0.07 -12.22 -2.37
CA ILE A 66 1.47 -12.68 -2.34
C ILE A 66 1.46 -14.09 -2.91
N ALA A 67 2.10 -14.26 -4.07
CA ALA A 67 2.10 -15.54 -4.77
C ALA A 67 2.69 -16.65 -3.91
N GLU A 68 2.23 -17.88 -4.11
CA GLU A 68 2.84 -19.02 -3.47
C GLU A 68 4.30 -19.13 -3.88
N TYR A 69 5.15 -19.54 -2.95
CA TYR A 69 6.56 -19.75 -3.24
C TYR A 69 6.74 -21.13 -3.87
N GLU A 70 7.12 -21.17 -5.13
CA GLU A 70 7.17 -22.40 -5.91
C GLU A 70 8.11 -23.46 -5.33
N LYS A 71 9.15 -23.02 -4.64
CA LYS A 71 10.16 -23.91 -4.03
C LYS A 71 9.80 -24.33 -2.61
N ALA A 72 8.68 -23.86 -2.05
CA ALA A 72 8.24 -24.30 -0.75
C ALA A 72 7.64 -25.69 -0.84
N ASN A 73 7.94 -26.54 0.16
CA ASN A 73 7.43 -27.91 0.19
C ASN A 73 5.95 -27.97 0.62
N ARG A 74 5.71 -28.36 1.87
CA ARG A 74 4.35 -28.60 2.38
C ARG A 74 3.67 -27.36 2.94
N PHE A 75 4.45 -26.38 3.38
CA PHE A 75 3.96 -25.24 4.14
C PHE A 75 4.04 -23.96 3.34
N ASN A 76 3.15 -23.85 2.38
CA ASN A 76 2.99 -22.61 1.63
C ASN A 76 1.83 -21.82 2.25
N HIS A 77 1.76 -20.55 1.94
CA HIS A 77 0.72 -19.66 2.43
C HIS A 77 -0.41 -19.53 1.40
N ALA A 78 -1.61 -19.16 1.87
CA ALA A 78 -2.68 -18.76 0.98
C ALA A 78 -2.33 -17.36 0.41
N PRO A 79 -2.44 -17.15 -0.93
CA PRO A 79 -2.04 -15.87 -1.53
C PRO A 79 -2.74 -14.64 -0.96
N LEU A 80 -3.99 -14.76 -0.56
CA LEU A 80 -4.78 -13.65 0.01
C LEU A 80 -4.96 -13.74 1.52
N ARG A 81 -4.08 -14.44 2.21
CA ARG A 81 -4.16 -14.58 3.67
C ARG A 81 -4.16 -13.19 4.33
N PRO A 82 -5.11 -12.91 5.26
CA PRO A 82 -5.04 -11.67 6.03
C PRO A 82 -3.75 -11.62 6.85
N ARG A 83 -3.07 -10.48 6.85
CA ARG A 83 -1.79 -10.32 7.54
C ARG A 83 -1.88 -9.24 8.59
N LYS A 84 -1.39 -9.55 9.78
CA LYS A 84 -1.42 -8.60 10.88
C LYS A 84 -0.43 -7.48 10.64
N LEU A 85 -0.88 -6.26 10.88
CA LEU A 85 -0.04 -5.06 10.79
C LEU A 85 0.37 -4.61 12.18
N LEU A 86 1.57 -4.08 12.29
CA LEU A 86 2.15 -3.62 13.54
C LEU A 86 2.31 -2.11 13.50
N VAL A 87 1.54 -1.41 14.34
CA VAL A 87 1.65 0.03 14.55
C VAL A 87 1.68 0.32 16.04
N HIS A 88 2.17 1.48 16.41
CA HIS A 88 2.14 1.89 17.81
C HIS A 88 0.69 2.04 18.28
N LYS A 89 0.43 1.69 19.53
CA LYS A 89 -0.91 1.69 20.11
C LYS A 89 -1.63 3.04 19.99
N ARG A 90 -0.91 4.13 20.20
CA ARG A 90 -1.45 5.50 20.06
C ARG A 90 -1.88 5.79 18.63
N GLU A 91 -1.03 5.39 17.69
CA GLU A 91 -1.29 5.56 16.27
C GLU A 91 -2.49 4.74 15.82
N MET A 92 -2.58 3.49 16.30
CA MET A 92 -3.72 2.61 16.03
C MET A 92 -5.04 3.22 16.50
N GLN A 93 -5.08 3.75 17.74
CA GLN A 93 -6.28 4.35 18.29
C GLN A 93 -6.72 5.57 17.50
N LYS A 94 -5.77 6.41 17.09
CA LYS A 94 -6.04 7.58 16.26
C LYS A 94 -6.62 7.21 14.90
N ILE A 95 -6.03 6.20 14.26
CA ILE A 95 -6.47 5.71 12.96
C ILE A 95 -7.88 5.13 13.04
N ILE A 96 -8.12 4.26 14.01
CA ILE A 96 -9.42 3.62 14.21
C ILE A 96 -10.50 4.67 14.48
N GLY A 97 -10.19 5.67 15.27
CA GLY A 97 -11.10 6.79 15.55
C GLY A 97 -11.50 7.53 14.28
N LYS A 98 -10.55 7.83 13.42
CA LYS A 98 -10.83 8.52 12.15
C LYS A 98 -11.67 7.66 11.20
N ILE A 99 -11.37 6.37 11.10
CA ILE A 99 -12.15 5.45 10.26
C ILE A 99 -13.61 5.40 10.71
N LYS A 100 -13.84 5.28 12.00
CA LYS A 100 -15.20 5.19 12.55
C LYS A 100 -16.00 6.49 12.45
N LEU A 101 -15.35 7.62 12.68
CA LEU A 101 -16.05 8.92 12.77
C LEU A 101 -16.25 9.60 11.43
N LYS A 102 -15.35 9.41 10.47
CA LYS A 102 -15.34 10.22 9.24
C LYS A 102 -15.42 9.43 7.95
N GLY A 103 -15.61 8.13 8.03
CA GLY A 103 -15.70 7.30 6.82
C GLY A 103 -14.42 7.19 6.04
N TYR A 104 -13.28 7.31 6.70
CA TYR A 104 -11.99 7.06 6.08
C TYR A 104 -11.74 5.56 5.92
N THR A 105 -10.86 5.23 5.01
CA THR A 105 -10.35 3.86 4.83
C THR A 105 -8.84 3.89 4.83
N LEU A 106 -8.22 2.75 5.14
CA LEU A 106 -6.79 2.59 5.03
C LEU A 106 -6.47 1.74 3.80
N ILE A 107 -5.67 2.28 2.91
CA ILE A 107 -5.24 1.56 1.73
C ILE A 107 -3.73 1.36 1.78
N ALA A 108 -3.26 0.25 1.18
CA ALA A 108 -1.83 0.00 1.07
C ALA A 108 -1.27 0.80 -0.12
N LEU A 109 -0.21 1.57 0.13
CA LEU A 109 0.41 2.42 -0.89
C LEU A 109 1.66 1.79 -1.45
N SER A 110 2.54 1.27 -0.59
CA SER A 110 3.77 0.62 -1.04
C SER A 110 4.25 -0.39 0.00
N LEU A 111 4.98 -1.39 -0.49
CA LEU A 111 5.65 -2.41 0.32
C LEU A 111 7.14 -2.29 0.02
N TYR A 112 7.95 -2.21 1.05
CA TYR A 112 9.39 -1.94 0.87
C TYR A 112 10.23 -2.56 1.98
N PHE A 113 11.52 -2.70 1.72
CA PHE A 113 12.53 -3.00 2.74
C PHE A 113 13.18 -1.71 3.19
N ASN A 114 13.30 -1.52 4.51
CA ASN A 114 13.97 -0.36 5.07
C ASN A 114 15.50 -0.58 5.10
N HIS A 115 16.26 0.39 5.62
CA HIS A 115 17.71 0.32 5.69
C HIS A 115 18.23 -0.84 6.55
N LYS A 116 17.43 -1.35 7.46
CA LYS A 116 17.75 -2.53 8.28
C LYS A 116 17.29 -3.84 7.61
N ASN A 117 16.88 -3.77 6.35
CA ASN A 117 16.38 -4.91 5.58
C ASN A 117 15.13 -5.56 6.19
N LYS A 118 14.33 -4.78 6.91
CA LYS A 118 13.03 -5.21 7.43
C LYS A 118 11.92 -4.78 6.49
N ILE A 119 10.93 -5.67 6.31
CA ILE A 119 9.77 -5.38 5.46
C ILE A 119 8.83 -4.42 6.19
N LYS A 120 8.44 -3.36 5.48
CA LYS A 120 7.50 -2.37 5.97
C LYS A 120 6.45 -2.10 4.91
N ILE A 121 5.30 -1.63 5.36
CA ILE A 121 4.22 -1.23 4.46
C ILE A 121 3.82 0.22 4.75
N GLU A 122 3.66 1.01 3.70
CA GLU A 122 3.12 2.35 3.80
C GLU A 122 1.63 2.30 3.57
N LEU A 123 0.86 2.79 4.54
CA LEU A 123 -0.59 2.87 4.48
C LEU A 123 -1.00 4.32 4.27
N GLY A 124 -2.09 4.53 3.53
CA GLY A 124 -2.69 5.83 3.37
C GLY A 124 -4.05 5.90 4.05
N LEU A 125 -4.23 6.88 4.93
CA LEU A 125 -5.55 7.20 5.45
C LEU A 125 -6.26 8.05 4.40
N ALA A 126 -7.35 7.53 3.83
CA ALA A 126 -7.90 8.06 2.60
C ALA A 126 -9.43 8.05 2.56
N ARG A 127 -9.96 8.88 1.69
CA ARG A 127 -11.37 8.86 1.29
C ARG A 127 -11.47 8.52 -0.18
N GLY A 128 -12.54 7.80 -0.57
CA GLY A 128 -12.82 7.59 -1.97
C GLY A 128 -13.11 8.92 -2.67
N LYS A 129 -12.54 9.12 -3.85
CA LYS A 129 -12.82 10.30 -4.67
C LYS A 129 -14.21 10.21 -5.27
N LYS A 130 -14.92 11.34 -5.30
CA LYS A 130 -16.17 11.44 -6.03
C LYS A 130 -15.90 11.33 -7.53
N GLN A 131 -16.89 10.94 -8.28
CA GLN A 131 -16.77 10.79 -9.74
C GLN A 131 -16.20 12.05 -10.41
N TYR A 132 -16.60 13.22 -9.91
CA TYR A 132 -16.10 14.50 -10.36
C TYR A 132 -14.58 14.64 -10.20
N ASP A 133 -14.06 14.29 -9.02
CA ASP A 133 -12.63 14.39 -8.72
C ASP A 133 -11.81 13.43 -9.58
N LYS A 134 -12.34 12.26 -9.88
CA LYS A 134 -11.70 11.30 -10.78
C LYS A 134 -11.58 11.84 -12.19
N ARG A 135 -12.61 12.49 -12.69
CA ARG A 135 -12.61 13.11 -14.02
C ARG A 135 -11.55 14.20 -14.12
N GLU A 136 -11.42 15.02 -13.10
CA GLU A 136 -10.40 16.07 -13.07
C GLU A 136 -8.99 15.49 -13.06
N SER A 137 -8.76 14.44 -12.29
CA SER A 137 -7.47 13.76 -12.24
C SER A 137 -7.08 13.21 -13.63
N ILE A 138 -8.03 12.65 -14.38
CA ILE A 138 -7.80 12.16 -15.73
C ILE A 138 -7.43 13.31 -16.67
N LYS A 139 -8.14 14.43 -16.60
CA LYS A 139 -7.86 15.61 -17.41
C LYS A 139 -6.47 16.16 -17.15
N GLU A 140 -6.05 16.25 -15.91
CA GLU A 140 -4.71 16.70 -15.54
C GLU A 140 -3.63 15.78 -16.10
N ASP A 141 -3.80 14.47 -15.98
CA ASP A 141 -2.85 13.50 -16.49
C ASP A 141 -2.74 13.57 -18.02
N ASP A 142 -3.87 13.67 -18.71
CA ASP A 142 -3.90 13.80 -20.17
C ASP A 142 -3.20 15.09 -20.62
N TRP A 143 -3.45 16.20 -19.93
CA TRP A 143 -2.82 17.49 -20.24
C TRP A 143 -1.30 17.41 -20.06
N LYS A 144 -0.84 16.80 -18.98
CA LYS A 144 0.59 16.60 -18.72
C LYS A 144 1.26 15.75 -19.79
N ARG A 145 0.59 14.70 -20.25
CA ARG A 145 1.10 13.84 -21.33
C ARG A 145 1.23 14.62 -22.64
N GLU A 146 0.26 15.44 -22.97
CA GLU A 146 0.25 16.25 -24.18
C GLU A 146 1.35 17.30 -24.14
N GLN A 147 1.53 17.96 -23.01
CA GLN A 147 2.65 18.89 -22.79
C GLN A 147 4.00 18.21 -23.02
N GLY A 148 4.17 17.00 -22.50
CA GLY A 148 5.39 16.21 -22.68
C GLY A 148 5.64 15.86 -24.14
N ARG A 149 4.59 15.57 -24.93
CA ARG A 149 4.70 15.32 -26.37
C ARG A 149 5.15 16.55 -27.11
N ILE A 150 4.54 17.70 -26.87
CA ILE A 150 4.86 18.96 -27.49
C ILE A 150 6.33 19.33 -27.25
N LEU A 151 6.80 19.16 -26.03
CA LEU A 151 8.19 19.44 -25.67
C LEU A 151 9.18 18.51 -26.37
N ARG A 152 8.82 17.25 -26.61
CA ARG A 152 9.65 16.30 -27.33
C ARG A 152 9.71 16.61 -28.84
N ASP A 153 8.60 17.01 -29.41
CA ASP A 153 8.49 17.29 -30.84
C ASP A 153 9.17 18.59 -31.23
N LYS A 154 9.45 19.49 -30.29
CA LYS A 154 10.17 20.75 -30.54
C LYS A 154 11.69 20.60 -30.54
N LYS A 155 12.20 19.42 -30.34
CA LYS A 155 13.62 19.13 -30.51
C LYS A 155 13.87 18.64 -31.92
#